data_38c8cf767d02197c1081f9500b09536e
#
_entry.id   38c8cf767d02197c1081f9500b09536e
#
_cell.length_a   1.000
_cell.length_b   1.000
_cell.length_c   1.000
_cell.angle_alpha   90.00
_cell.angle_beta   90.00
_cell.angle_gamma   90.00
#
_symmetry.space_group_name_H-M   'P 1'
#
loop_
_entity.id
_entity.type
_entity.pdbx_description
1 polymer ?
#
loop_
_entity_poly.entity_id
_entity_poly.type
_entity_poly.pdbx_seq_one_letter_code
_entity_poly.pdbx_strand_id
1 'polypeptide(L)'
;MAMTFFFRLIAALTLAGGTVAAQAQVSLPDYPDVWGVSAPVAGFFNRQLVVGGGCNFPSVPAAEGGRKAYYYKVYGIGLKTVSSNLNTGWMPLPPLPQALAYAQCATTPDGRLVVAGGQGPEGNVSKVYALTALSDSLTGWQPWPSLPVATAQGGAACVGQTLYVCGGEQAGGGCGLYALSLKQPQQWERRADYPGPPRLQPVVVATGESLYLMGGYSMVDGRCVMPSEVWRYDPEKNAWQAAGKLPPHEGQTEPRGLVGASGAALPDGRILVGGGVCDSLFREAVEGRGGADYLRHSAAWYRFSSDLLCMDPLSGQWTLLGRWPELARAGGMLLCRNNWLFMAVGELKPGVRTPQVTAWPLETLLNAAAASK
;
A
#
# COMPACT_ATOMS: atom_id res chain seq x y z
N MET A 1 46.68 -61.00 -37.85
CA MET A 1 45.74 -60.97 -36.70
C MET A 1 45.86 -59.57 -36.08
N ALA A 2 45.05 -58.63 -36.54
CA ALA A 2 45.09 -57.21 -36.09
C ALA A 2 43.75 -56.90 -35.48
N MET A 3 43.78 -56.61 -34.18
CA MET A 3 42.58 -56.21 -33.40
C MET A 3 42.45 -54.70 -33.44
N THR A 4 41.40 -54.22 -34.07
CA THR A 4 41.09 -52.79 -34.21
C THR A 4 40.21 -52.38 -33.02
N PHE A 5 40.72 -51.48 -32.17
CA PHE A 5 39.97 -50.83 -31.08
C PHE A 5 39.20 -49.64 -31.62
N PHE A 6 37.86 -49.68 -31.55
CA PHE A 6 36.98 -48.53 -31.78
C PHE A 6 36.87 -47.70 -30.50
N PHE A 7 37.41 -46.51 -30.51
CA PHE A 7 37.11 -45.49 -29.51
C PHE A 7 35.82 -44.79 -29.87
N ARG A 8 34.79 -44.95 -29.05
CA ARG A 8 33.56 -44.13 -29.12
C ARG A 8 33.85 -42.84 -28.33
N LEU A 9 33.88 -41.71 -29.04
CA LEU A 9 33.90 -40.36 -28.48
C LEU A 9 32.48 -40.03 -28.02
N ILE A 10 32.25 -39.95 -26.69
CA ILE A 10 31.02 -39.41 -26.11
C ILE A 10 31.25 -37.92 -25.98
N ALA A 11 30.61 -37.12 -26.85
CA ALA A 11 30.56 -35.68 -26.71
C ALA A 11 29.57 -35.35 -25.59
N ALA A 12 30.07 -34.92 -24.44
CA ALA A 12 29.26 -34.35 -23.38
C ALA A 12 28.87 -32.91 -23.79
N LEU A 13 27.60 -32.73 -24.16
CA LEU A 13 27.00 -31.41 -24.29
C LEU A 13 26.82 -30.83 -22.89
N THR A 14 27.72 -29.95 -22.47
CA THR A 14 27.50 -29.08 -21.33
C THR A 14 26.49 -28.00 -21.72
N LEU A 15 25.25 -28.19 -21.34
CA LEU A 15 24.26 -27.10 -21.29
C LEU A 15 24.75 -26.07 -20.26
N ALA A 16 25.33 -24.98 -20.76
CA ALA A 16 25.55 -23.79 -19.98
C ALA A 16 24.17 -23.19 -19.68
N GLY A 17 23.53 -23.67 -18.61
CA GLY A 17 22.41 -23.00 -17.99
C GLY A 17 22.92 -21.71 -17.39
N GLY A 18 22.78 -20.60 -18.15
CA GLY A 18 22.95 -19.28 -17.61
C GLY A 18 21.87 -19.08 -16.56
N THR A 19 22.24 -19.21 -15.28
CA THR A 19 21.43 -18.67 -14.19
C THR A 19 21.39 -17.17 -14.41
N VAL A 20 20.25 -16.67 -14.94
CA VAL A 20 19.89 -15.26 -14.81
C VAL A 20 19.84 -15.04 -13.30
N ALA A 21 20.88 -14.41 -12.75
CA ALA A 21 20.88 -13.99 -11.37
C ALA A 21 19.64 -13.10 -11.21
N ALA A 22 18.62 -13.60 -10.54
CA ALA A 22 17.50 -12.78 -10.13
C ALA A 22 18.11 -11.60 -9.39
N GLN A 23 17.94 -10.39 -9.91
CA GLN A 23 18.39 -9.19 -9.22
C GLN A 23 17.68 -9.18 -7.87
N ALA A 24 18.42 -9.39 -6.79
CA ALA A 24 17.89 -9.59 -5.46
C ALA A 24 17.10 -8.35 -5.04
N GLN A 25 16.04 -8.56 -4.27
CA GLN A 25 15.42 -7.50 -3.50
C GLN A 25 16.49 -6.67 -2.78
N VAL A 26 16.26 -5.37 -2.65
CA VAL A 26 17.13 -4.47 -1.91
C VAL A 26 16.47 -4.11 -0.60
N SER A 27 17.10 -4.49 0.52
CA SER A 27 16.72 -3.93 1.83
C SER A 27 17.31 -2.54 1.93
N LEU A 28 16.45 -1.53 2.01
CA LEU A 28 16.87 -0.17 2.32
C LEU A 28 17.20 -0.07 3.82
N PRO A 29 17.94 0.96 4.27
CA PRO A 29 18.06 1.24 5.69
C PRO A 29 16.69 1.30 6.37
N ASP A 30 16.59 0.73 7.56
CA ASP A 30 15.36 0.77 8.35
C ASP A 30 14.88 2.21 8.56
N TYR A 31 13.57 2.39 8.57
CA TYR A 31 12.93 3.66 8.92
C TYR A 31 13.43 4.12 10.30
N PRO A 32 13.74 5.41 10.51
CA PRO A 32 14.45 5.90 11.72
C PRO A 32 13.74 5.72 13.06
N ASP A 33 12.53 5.21 13.10
CA ASP A 33 11.89 4.75 14.33
C ASP A 33 12.12 3.25 14.47
N VAL A 34 12.88 2.84 15.47
CA VAL A 34 13.31 1.43 15.68
C VAL A 34 12.13 0.45 15.86
N TRP A 35 10.99 0.94 16.30
CA TRP A 35 9.78 0.13 16.45
C TRP A 35 8.94 0.10 15.17
N GLY A 36 9.28 0.94 14.19
CA GLY A 36 8.47 1.16 13.00
C GLY A 36 7.12 1.79 13.28
N VAL A 37 6.34 1.97 12.24
CA VAL A 37 4.98 2.53 12.31
C VAL A 37 4.02 1.76 11.41
N SER A 38 2.73 1.82 11.73
CA SER A 38 1.66 1.34 10.86
C SER A 38 0.82 2.52 10.38
N ALA A 39 0.19 2.38 9.23
CA ALA A 39 -0.61 3.41 8.58
C ALA A 39 0.12 4.76 8.44
N PRO A 40 1.33 4.77 7.87
CA PRO A 40 2.13 5.98 7.72
C PRO A 40 1.53 6.91 6.68
N VAL A 41 2.00 8.14 6.68
CA VAL A 41 2.04 9.00 5.51
C VAL A 41 3.19 8.52 4.62
N ALA A 42 2.91 8.17 3.36
CA ALA A 42 3.97 7.76 2.44
C ALA A 42 3.68 8.17 0.98
N GLY A 43 4.75 8.38 0.22
CA GLY A 43 4.69 8.76 -1.19
C GLY A 43 6.05 9.21 -1.68
N PHE A 44 6.05 9.98 -2.78
CA PHE A 44 7.30 10.48 -3.36
C PHE A 44 7.33 12.01 -3.37
N PHE A 45 8.51 12.57 -3.10
CA PHE A 45 8.77 14.00 -3.18
C PHE A 45 10.26 14.23 -3.53
N ASN A 46 10.56 15.13 -4.46
CA ASN A 46 11.93 15.48 -4.84
C ASN A 46 12.87 14.29 -5.07
N ARG A 47 12.41 13.26 -5.81
CA ARG A 47 13.15 12.00 -6.08
C ARG A 47 13.50 11.22 -4.81
N GLN A 48 12.75 11.41 -3.75
CA GLN A 48 12.87 10.64 -2.51
C GLN A 48 11.60 9.82 -2.30
N LEU A 49 11.77 8.63 -1.72
CA LEU A 49 10.71 7.95 -0.99
C LEU A 49 10.55 8.66 0.35
N VAL A 50 9.35 9.13 0.63
CA VAL A 50 9.00 9.84 1.86
C VAL A 50 8.12 8.96 2.71
N VAL A 51 8.47 8.81 3.99
CA VAL A 51 7.67 8.08 4.99
C VAL A 51 7.63 8.92 6.27
N GLY A 52 6.47 8.99 6.90
CA GLY A 52 6.33 9.76 8.14
C GLY A 52 4.99 9.51 8.83
N GLY A 53 4.77 10.19 9.95
CA GLY A 53 3.54 9.96 10.72
C GLY A 53 3.37 8.51 11.15
N GLY A 54 2.13 8.01 11.07
CA GLY A 54 1.79 6.65 11.48
C GLY A 54 1.56 6.50 12.98
N CYS A 55 1.37 5.28 13.43
CA CYS A 55 1.11 4.98 14.84
C CYS A 55 1.82 3.71 15.31
N ASN A 56 2.06 3.64 16.63
CA ASN A 56 2.64 2.48 17.30
C ASN A 56 2.22 2.42 18.77
N PHE A 57 2.74 1.44 19.52
CA PHE A 57 2.61 1.24 20.98
C PHE A 57 4.01 1.24 21.62
N PRO A 58 4.66 2.45 21.78
CA PRO A 58 6.08 2.52 22.12
C PRO A 58 6.41 2.21 23.57
N SER A 59 5.49 2.42 24.50
CA SER A 59 5.76 2.30 25.93
C SER A 59 5.34 0.96 26.51
N VAL A 60 4.13 0.52 26.17
CA VAL A 60 3.55 -0.75 26.62
C VAL A 60 2.98 -1.46 25.39
N PRO A 61 3.25 -2.76 25.18
CA PRO A 61 2.68 -3.50 24.07
C PRO A 61 1.15 -3.45 24.06
N ALA A 62 0.54 -3.47 22.86
CA ALA A 62 -0.91 -3.52 22.71
C ALA A 62 -1.53 -4.71 23.46
N ALA A 63 -0.83 -5.87 23.48
CA ALA A 63 -1.25 -7.08 24.20
C ALA A 63 -1.28 -6.93 25.74
N GLU A 64 -0.70 -5.88 26.26
CA GLU A 64 -0.64 -5.53 27.70
C GLU A 64 -1.47 -4.28 28.01
N GLY A 65 -2.35 -3.86 27.09
CA GLY A 65 -3.20 -2.69 27.27
C GLY A 65 -2.52 -1.36 26.94
N GLY A 66 -1.42 -1.39 26.19
CA GLY A 66 -0.68 -0.19 25.79
C GLY A 66 -1.55 0.80 25.00
N ARG A 67 -1.25 2.08 25.16
CA ARG A 67 -1.91 3.15 24.41
C ARG A 67 -1.22 3.40 23.07
N LYS A 68 -2.01 3.57 22.03
CA LYS A 68 -1.54 3.94 20.69
C LYS A 68 -0.99 5.37 20.72
N ALA A 69 0.24 5.54 20.23
CA ALA A 69 0.87 6.84 19.99
C ALA A 69 0.80 7.16 18.49
N TYR A 70 0.64 8.44 18.17
CA TYR A 70 0.64 8.97 16.80
C TYR A 70 1.88 9.82 16.60
N TYR A 71 2.44 9.79 15.39
CA TYR A 71 3.70 10.44 15.07
C TYR A 71 3.53 11.57 14.06
N TYR A 72 4.48 12.49 14.04
CA TYR A 72 4.53 13.63 13.13
C TYR A 72 5.86 13.76 12.39
N LYS A 73 6.90 13.03 12.81
CA LYS A 73 8.21 13.05 12.13
C LYS A 73 8.07 12.48 10.72
N VAL A 74 8.83 13.05 9.78
CA VAL A 74 8.85 12.66 8.37
C VAL A 74 10.30 12.54 7.94
N TYR A 75 10.57 11.52 7.14
CA TYR A 75 11.91 11.26 6.60
C TYR A 75 11.82 10.94 5.11
N GLY A 76 12.88 11.29 4.39
CA GLY A 76 13.06 10.96 2.98
C GLY A 76 14.32 10.17 2.73
N ILE A 77 14.28 9.21 1.81
CA ILE A 77 15.45 8.49 1.31
C ILE A 77 15.55 8.63 -0.21
N GLY A 78 16.73 8.96 -0.71
CA GLY A 78 16.93 9.22 -2.13
C GLY A 78 16.75 7.98 -2.99
N LEU A 79 15.99 8.05 -4.08
CA LEU A 79 15.75 6.92 -5.00
C LEU A 79 17.01 6.49 -5.75
N LYS A 80 18.02 7.35 -5.88
CA LYS A 80 19.34 6.97 -6.44
C LYS A 80 20.04 5.90 -5.59
N THR A 81 19.80 5.90 -4.28
CA THR A 81 20.31 4.90 -3.35
C THR A 81 19.94 3.48 -3.75
N VAL A 82 18.70 3.31 -4.24
CA VAL A 82 18.15 2.00 -4.61
C VAL A 82 18.86 1.42 -5.84
N SER A 83 19.14 2.26 -6.86
CA SER A 83 19.71 1.82 -8.13
C SER A 83 21.24 1.71 -8.12
N SER A 84 21.92 2.37 -7.17
CA SER A 84 23.38 2.45 -7.12
C SER A 84 24.03 1.75 -5.93
N ASN A 85 23.25 1.07 -5.07
CA ASN A 85 23.72 0.52 -3.79
C ASN A 85 24.45 1.55 -2.90
N LEU A 86 24.21 2.84 -3.12
CA LEU A 86 24.76 3.89 -2.29
C LEU A 86 23.96 3.92 -0.97
N ASN A 87 24.62 3.63 0.11
CA ASN A 87 24.03 3.64 1.46
C ASN A 87 23.82 5.08 1.97
N THR A 88 22.95 5.84 1.30
CA THR A 88 22.51 7.15 1.81
C THR A 88 21.35 6.87 2.77
N GLY A 89 21.53 7.20 4.06
CA GLY A 89 20.51 7.01 5.07
C GLY A 89 19.27 7.91 4.87
N TRP A 90 18.29 7.72 5.74
CA TRP A 90 17.14 8.58 5.82
C TRP A 90 17.53 9.99 6.27
N MET A 91 16.99 10.99 5.62
CA MET A 91 17.17 12.40 5.95
C MET A 91 15.87 12.93 6.57
N PRO A 92 15.92 13.69 7.67
CA PRO A 92 14.73 14.32 8.20
C PRO A 92 14.18 15.35 7.21
N LEU A 93 12.86 15.33 7.05
CA LEU A 93 12.09 16.34 6.34
C LEU A 93 11.24 17.15 7.32
N PRO A 94 10.66 18.29 6.91
CA PRO A 94 9.74 19.03 7.75
C PRO A 94 8.67 18.11 8.34
N PRO A 95 8.46 18.15 9.66
CA PRO A 95 7.46 17.30 10.30
C PRO A 95 6.05 17.67 9.85
N LEU A 96 5.11 16.72 9.91
CA LEU A 96 3.69 17.00 9.72
C LEU A 96 3.24 18.08 10.72
N PRO A 97 2.31 18.97 10.32
CA PRO A 97 1.77 19.99 11.23
C PRO A 97 1.03 19.43 12.45
N GLN A 98 0.65 18.16 12.40
CA GLN A 98 0.05 17.41 13.51
C GLN A 98 0.40 15.92 13.41
N ALA A 99 0.32 15.21 14.53
CA ALA A 99 0.52 13.76 14.57
C ALA A 99 -0.66 13.04 13.88
N LEU A 100 -0.37 12.23 12.88
CA LEU A 100 -1.39 11.54 12.07
C LEU A 100 -0.98 10.11 11.72
N ALA A 101 -1.97 9.22 11.74
CA ALA A 101 -1.94 7.91 11.10
C ALA A 101 -3.21 7.74 10.24
N TYR A 102 -3.27 6.70 9.40
CA TYR A 102 -4.43 6.36 8.59
C TYR A 102 -4.89 7.48 7.65
N ALA A 103 -4.00 8.42 7.31
CA ALA A 103 -4.29 9.48 6.37
C ALA A 103 -4.29 8.94 4.93
N GLN A 104 -5.07 9.56 4.07
CA GLN A 104 -5.11 9.28 2.64
C GLN A 104 -3.98 10.06 1.97
N CYS A 105 -3.04 9.36 1.32
CA CYS A 105 -1.85 9.97 0.74
C CYS A 105 -1.80 9.77 -0.76
N ALA A 106 -1.39 10.80 -1.49
CA ALA A 106 -1.13 10.70 -2.92
C ALA A 106 0.07 11.57 -3.34
N THR A 107 0.89 11.05 -4.24
CA THR A 107 1.86 11.88 -4.96
C THR A 107 1.17 12.49 -6.17
N THR A 108 1.20 13.82 -6.28
CA THR A 108 0.60 14.53 -7.41
C THR A 108 1.49 14.43 -8.67
N PRO A 109 0.94 14.64 -9.87
CA PRO A 109 1.72 14.63 -11.12
C PRO A 109 2.89 15.62 -11.14
N ASP A 110 2.76 16.75 -10.46
CA ASP A 110 3.82 17.76 -10.31
C ASP A 110 4.79 17.46 -9.14
N GLY A 111 4.67 16.29 -8.50
CA GLY A 111 5.64 15.78 -7.52
C GLY A 111 5.43 16.24 -6.09
N ARG A 112 4.31 16.85 -5.74
CA ARG A 112 3.95 17.13 -4.33
C ARG A 112 3.40 15.87 -3.66
N LEU A 113 3.68 15.70 -2.36
CA LEU A 113 3.03 14.68 -1.55
C LEU A 113 1.87 15.31 -0.80
N VAL A 114 0.64 14.86 -1.08
CA VAL A 114 -0.56 15.33 -0.38
C VAL A 114 -0.99 14.33 0.67
N VAL A 115 -1.39 14.84 1.82
CA VAL A 115 -1.91 14.11 2.98
C VAL A 115 -3.27 14.69 3.30
N ALA A 116 -4.30 13.89 3.23
CA ALA A 116 -5.69 14.31 3.43
C ALA A 116 -6.34 13.50 4.56
N GLY A 117 -6.97 14.18 5.51
CA GLY A 117 -7.61 13.54 6.65
C GLY A 117 -6.61 12.76 7.53
N GLY A 118 -7.05 11.62 8.01
CA GLY A 118 -6.32 10.76 8.94
C GLY A 118 -6.86 10.81 10.34
N GLN A 119 -6.23 10.07 11.24
CA GLN A 119 -6.54 9.99 12.66
C GLN A 119 -5.38 10.51 13.50
N GLY A 120 -5.67 11.41 14.41
CA GLY A 120 -4.75 11.89 15.45
C GLY A 120 -5.19 11.42 16.84
N PRO A 121 -4.52 11.92 17.90
CA PRO A 121 -4.88 11.59 19.28
C PRO A 121 -6.35 11.93 19.64
N GLU A 122 -6.88 12.98 19.04
CA GLU A 122 -8.26 13.49 19.30
C GLU A 122 -9.32 12.87 18.37
N GLY A 123 -8.93 11.97 17.48
CA GLY A 123 -9.84 11.32 16.52
C GLY A 123 -9.55 11.65 15.06
N ASN A 124 -10.54 11.40 14.20
CA ASN A 124 -10.43 11.63 12.76
C ASN A 124 -10.45 13.13 12.43
N VAL A 125 -9.66 13.54 11.44
CA VAL A 125 -9.51 14.95 11.03
C VAL A 125 -9.90 15.13 9.56
N SER A 126 -10.21 16.40 9.19
CA SER A 126 -10.49 16.79 7.79
C SER A 126 -9.35 17.60 7.17
N LYS A 127 -8.29 17.91 7.91
CA LYS A 127 -7.18 18.74 7.43
C LYS A 127 -6.46 18.09 6.26
N VAL A 128 -5.99 18.94 5.35
CA VAL A 128 -5.22 18.53 4.15
C VAL A 128 -3.95 19.35 4.08
N TYR A 129 -2.84 18.69 3.81
CA TYR A 129 -1.53 19.31 3.68
C TYR A 129 -0.82 18.80 2.44
N ALA A 130 -0.06 19.67 1.78
CA ALA A 130 0.82 19.30 0.68
C ALA A 130 2.27 19.60 1.04
N LEU A 131 3.14 18.60 0.98
CA LEU A 131 4.59 18.79 1.02
C LEU A 131 5.05 19.35 -0.31
N THR A 132 5.68 20.50 -0.29
CA THR A 132 6.08 21.24 -1.48
C THR A 132 7.41 21.96 -1.30
N ALA A 133 8.10 22.24 -2.39
CA ALA A 133 9.21 23.17 -2.37
C ALA A 133 8.65 24.60 -2.24
N LEU A 134 9.11 25.33 -1.23
CA LEU A 134 8.74 26.74 -0.98
C LEU A 134 9.73 27.68 -1.63
N SER A 135 10.99 27.24 -1.80
CA SER A 135 12.06 27.86 -2.57
C SER A 135 13.06 26.79 -2.98
N ASP A 136 14.15 27.16 -3.67
CA ASP A 136 15.21 26.23 -4.10
C ASP A 136 15.84 25.46 -2.92
N SER A 137 15.81 26.03 -1.71
CA SER A 137 16.42 25.47 -0.52
C SER A 137 15.44 25.13 0.61
N LEU A 138 14.16 25.48 0.48
CA LEU A 138 13.16 25.32 1.54
C LEU A 138 12.02 24.41 1.08
N THR A 139 11.75 23.39 1.87
CA THR A 139 10.60 22.50 1.72
C THR A 139 9.69 22.65 2.95
N GLY A 140 8.37 22.53 2.76
CA GLY A 140 7.44 22.62 3.86
C GLY A 140 6.05 22.10 3.53
N TRP A 141 5.22 21.92 4.57
CA TRP A 141 3.82 21.56 4.45
C TRP A 141 2.96 22.81 4.29
N GLN A 142 2.25 22.87 3.17
CA GLN A 142 1.28 23.93 2.91
C GLN A 142 -0.12 23.41 3.24
N PRO A 143 -0.94 24.16 4.02
CA PRO A 143 -2.34 23.82 4.20
C PRO A 143 -3.12 23.98 2.89
N TRP A 144 -3.92 22.97 2.58
CA TRP A 144 -4.88 22.97 1.49
C TRP A 144 -6.30 23.00 2.05
N PRO A 145 -7.34 23.21 1.22
CA PRO A 145 -8.72 23.16 1.67
C PRO A 145 -9.00 21.86 2.39
N SER A 146 -9.61 21.96 3.57
CA SER A 146 -9.98 20.78 4.35
C SER A 146 -11.04 19.95 3.61
N LEU A 147 -11.01 18.61 3.79
CA LEU A 147 -12.08 17.74 3.35
C LEU A 147 -13.43 18.19 3.91
N PRO A 148 -14.54 18.00 3.20
CA PRO A 148 -15.87 18.33 3.69
C PRO A 148 -16.25 17.59 4.97
N VAL A 149 -15.68 16.40 5.19
CA VAL A 149 -15.90 15.57 6.38
C VAL A 149 -14.56 15.03 6.91
N ALA A 150 -14.48 14.83 8.21
CA ALA A 150 -13.34 14.14 8.81
C ALA A 150 -13.32 12.67 8.31
N THR A 151 -12.16 12.23 7.85
CA THR A 151 -12.01 10.93 7.18
C THR A 151 -10.69 10.29 7.54
N ALA A 152 -10.69 9.00 7.88
CA ALA A 152 -9.51 8.18 8.11
C ALA A 152 -9.66 6.79 7.50
N GLN A 153 -8.56 6.05 7.31
CA GLN A 153 -8.57 4.67 6.82
C GLN A 153 -9.15 4.51 5.40
N GLY A 154 -9.14 5.55 4.60
CA GLY A 154 -9.48 5.51 3.18
C GLY A 154 -8.24 5.46 2.29
N GLY A 155 -8.40 5.84 1.03
CA GLY A 155 -7.31 6.00 0.08
C GLY A 155 -7.42 7.29 -0.71
N ALA A 156 -6.31 7.71 -1.30
CA ALA A 156 -6.23 8.83 -2.21
C ALA A 156 -5.42 8.49 -3.45
N ALA A 157 -5.81 9.03 -4.59
CA ALA A 157 -5.05 8.91 -5.83
C ALA A 157 -5.37 10.07 -6.77
N CYS A 158 -4.45 10.36 -7.70
CA CYS A 158 -4.65 11.40 -8.71
C CYS A 158 -5.03 10.77 -10.06
N VAL A 159 -6.11 11.27 -10.67
CA VAL A 159 -6.42 11.04 -12.08
C VAL A 159 -6.22 12.36 -12.82
N GLY A 160 -5.26 12.40 -13.73
CA GLY A 160 -4.87 13.64 -14.39
C GLY A 160 -4.53 14.74 -13.38
N GLN A 161 -5.21 15.88 -13.48
CA GLN A 161 -5.03 17.04 -12.59
C GLN A 161 -6.07 17.13 -11.47
N THR A 162 -6.59 15.98 -11.03
CA THR A 162 -7.58 15.91 -9.95
C THR A 162 -7.15 14.89 -8.91
N LEU A 163 -7.09 15.33 -7.65
CA LEU A 163 -6.91 14.47 -6.49
C LEU A 163 -8.25 13.94 -6.03
N TYR A 164 -8.36 12.64 -5.85
CA TYR A 164 -9.54 11.97 -5.30
C TYR A 164 -9.24 11.37 -3.93
N VAL A 165 -10.20 11.49 -3.02
CA VAL A 165 -10.21 10.82 -1.71
C VAL A 165 -11.47 9.97 -1.62
N CYS A 166 -11.30 8.69 -1.27
CA CYS A 166 -12.37 7.70 -1.33
C CYS A 166 -12.26 6.68 -0.19
N GLY A 167 -13.41 6.17 0.23
CA GLY A 167 -13.48 5.14 1.28
C GLY A 167 -13.11 5.67 2.67
N GLY A 168 -12.83 4.74 3.56
CA GLY A 168 -12.49 5.02 4.94
C GLY A 168 -13.71 5.29 5.83
N GLU A 169 -13.42 5.60 7.08
CA GLU A 169 -14.38 6.08 8.06
C GLU A 169 -14.61 7.56 7.81
N GLN A 170 -15.77 7.88 7.25
CA GLN A 170 -16.22 9.25 7.00
C GLN A 170 -17.20 9.68 8.08
N ALA A 171 -17.02 10.89 8.62
CA ALA A 171 -17.93 11.41 9.63
C ALA A 171 -19.38 11.43 9.09
N GLY A 172 -20.31 10.86 9.88
CA GLY A 172 -21.71 10.68 9.47
C GLY A 172 -21.99 9.38 8.72
N GLY A 173 -20.97 8.54 8.47
CA GLY A 173 -21.06 7.30 7.71
C GLY A 173 -21.30 7.56 6.21
N GLY A 174 -20.56 6.97 5.31
CA GLY A 174 -20.82 7.22 3.91
C GLY A 174 -19.82 6.61 2.95
N CYS A 175 -20.22 6.59 1.67
CA CYS A 175 -19.45 6.10 0.53
C CYS A 175 -18.97 7.26 -0.35
N GLY A 176 -18.76 8.45 0.24
CA GLY A 176 -18.41 9.66 -0.49
C GLY A 176 -17.08 9.56 -1.23
N LEU A 177 -17.09 10.04 -2.45
CA LEU A 177 -15.91 10.34 -3.25
C LEU A 177 -15.75 11.86 -3.31
N TYR A 178 -14.58 12.35 -2.95
CA TYR A 178 -14.27 13.77 -2.96
C TYR A 178 -13.15 14.05 -3.95
N ALA A 179 -13.33 15.10 -4.75
CA ALA A 179 -12.39 15.52 -5.80
C ALA A 179 -11.87 16.93 -5.53
N LEU A 180 -10.58 17.17 -5.73
CA LEU A 180 -9.95 18.48 -5.63
C LEU A 180 -9.10 18.74 -6.86
N SER A 181 -9.34 19.86 -7.56
CA SER A 181 -8.51 20.30 -8.68
C SER A 181 -7.11 20.67 -8.19
N LEU A 182 -6.08 20.08 -8.81
CA LEU A 182 -4.68 20.37 -8.51
C LEU A 182 -4.18 21.68 -9.14
N LYS A 183 -4.86 22.16 -10.18
CA LYS A 183 -4.53 23.44 -10.84
C LYS A 183 -4.86 24.64 -9.93
N GLN A 184 -5.98 24.55 -9.24
CA GLN A 184 -6.45 25.56 -8.29
C GLN A 184 -7.14 24.86 -7.13
N PRO A 185 -6.41 24.40 -6.10
CA PRO A 185 -6.98 23.66 -4.99
C PRO A 185 -7.73 24.62 -4.04
N GLN A 186 -8.97 24.96 -4.38
CA GLN A 186 -9.78 25.90 -3.61
C GLN A 186 -10.91 25.21 -2.85
N GLN A 187 -11.59 24.25 -3.48
CA GLN A 187 -12.75 23.60 -2.92
C GLN A 187 -12.83 22.14 -3.35
N TRP A 188 -13.20 21.27 -2.41
CA TRP A 188 -13.55 19.90 -2.68
C TRP A 188 -14.95 19.80 -3.26
N GLU A 189 -15.10 18.96 -4.28
CA GLU A 189 -16.37 18.59 -4.88
C GLU A 189 -16.74 17.18 -4.44
N ARG A 190 -17.99 16.98 -3.98
CA ARG A 190 -18.51 15.63 -3.81
C ARG A 190 -18.90 15.07 -5.17
N ARG A 191 -18.42 13.89 -5.46
CA ARG A 191 -18.72 13.13 -6.68
C ARG A 191 -19.69 11.99 -6.34
N ALA A 192 -20.02 11.15 -7.34
CA ALA A 192 -20.90 10.01 -7.14
C ALA A 192 -20.35 9.06 -6.06
N ASP A 193 -21.19 8.69 -5.12
CA ASP A 193 -20.85 7.70 -4.09
C ASP A 193 -20.57 6.34 -4.74
N TYR A 194 -19.57 5.59 -4.21
CA TYR A 194 -19.35 4.24 -4.68
C TYR A 194 -20.45 3.29 -4.18
N PRO A 195 -20.78 2.23 -4.97
CA PRO A 195 -21.83 1.30 -4.60
C PRO A 195 -21.43 0.38 -3.44
N GLY A 196 -22.42 -0.05 -2.68
CA GLY A 196 -22.27 -0.98 -1.57
C GLY A 196 -22.02 -0.30 -0.22
N PRO A 197 -21.60 -1.05 0.80
CA PRO A 197 -21.38 -0.51 2.14
C PRO A 197 -20.12 0.35 2.21
N PRO A 198 -19.98 1.24 3.20
CA PRO A 198 -18.74 1.95 3.49
C PRO A 198 -17.57 0.97 3.64
N ARG A 199 -16.36 1.34 3.18
CA ARG A 199 -15.19 0.46 3.21
C ARG A 199 -14.07 1.10 4.01
N LEU A 200 -13.72 0.48 5.13
CA LEU A 200 -12.53 0.80 5.91
C LEU A 200 -11.32 0.05 5.33
N GLN A 201 -10.19 0.71 5.28
CA GLN A 201 -8.92 0.16 4.78
C GLN A 201 -9.01 -0.45 3.36
N PRO A 202 -9.72 0.18 2.42
CA PRO A 202 -9.72 -0.28 1.03
C PRO A 202 -8.40 0.04 0.35
N VAL A 203 -8.14 -0.63 -0.75
CA VAL A 203 -7.12 -0.24 -1.72
C VAL A 203 -7.74 0.73 -2.72
N VAL A 204 -7.12 1.90 -2.88
CA VAL A 204 -7.52 2.93 -3.85
C VAL A 204 -6.32 3.24 -4.73
N VAL A 205 -6.47 3.04 -6.04
CA VAL A 205 -5.40 3.23 -7.04
C VAL A 205 -5.96 3.93 -8.27
N ALA A 206 -5.22 4.88 -8.81
CA ALA A 206 -5.51 5.48 -10.12
C ALA A 206 -4.60 4.91 -11.20
N THR A 207 -5.16 4.55 -12.33
CA THR A 207 -4.41 4.17 -13.52
C THR A 207 -5.18 4.57 -14.78
N GLY A 208 -4.46 5.00 -15.82
CA GLY A 208 -5.08 5.64 -16.96
C GLY A 208 -5.93 6.83 -16.53
N GLU A 209 -7.16 6.90 -17.00
CA GLU A 209 -8.12 7.97 -16.70
C GLU A 209 -9.15 7.55 -15.65
N SER A 210 -8.86 6.55 -14.83
CA SER A 210 -9.83 5.96 -13.90
C SER A 210 -9.26 5.77 -12.51
N LEU A 211 -10.16 5.82 -11.51
CA LEU A 211 -9.88 5.45 -10.13
C LEU A 211 -10.46 4.05 -9.86
N TYR A 212 -9.72 3.22 -9.13
CA TYR A 212 -10.15 1.90 -8.71
C TYR A 212 -10.25 1.83 -7.20
N LEU A 213 -11.37 1.25 -6.72
CA LEU A 213 -11.64 0.96 -5.30
C LEU A 213 -11.86 -0.54 -5.14
N MET A 214 -11.12 -1.18 -4.24
CA MET A 214 -11.21 -2.63 -4.03
C MET A 214 -10.90 -3.02 -2.59
N GLY A 215 -11.44 -4.15 -2.14
CA GLY A 215 -11.21 -4.70 -0.80
C GLY A 215 -11.70 -3.81 0.33
N GLY A 216 -11.05 -3.96 1.48
CA GLY A 216 -11.46 -3.33 2.73
C GLY A 216 -12.57 -4.10 3.43
N TYR A 217 -13.11 -3.52 4.50
CA TYR A 217 -14.19 -4.13 5.27
C TYR A 217 -15.22 -3.11 5.74
N SER A 218 -16.37 -3.59 6.14
CA SER A 218 -17.42 -2.84 6.79
C SER A 218 -17.99 -3.63 7.96
N MET A 219 -18.47 -2.94 8.98
CA MET A 219 -19.27 -3.57 10.02
C MET A 219 -20.75 -3.30 9.75
N VAL A 220 -21.51 -4.35 9.45
CA VAL A 220 -22.96 -4.28 9.18
C VAL A 220 -23.66 -5.18 10.20
N ASP A 221 -24.50 -4.61 11.04
CA ASP A 221 -25.24 -5.33 12.10
C ASP A 221 -24.33 -6.21 12.97
N GLY A 222 -23.14 -5.68 13.34
CA GLY A 222 -22.15 -6.38 14.16
C GLY A 222 -21.35 -7.47 13.43
N ARG A 223 -21.53 -7.64 12.12
CA ARG A 223 -20.80 -8.59 11.30
C ARG A 223 -19.82 -7.90 10.38
N CYS A 224 -18.65 -8.51 10.23
CA CYS A 224 -17.62 -8.05 9.31
C CYS A 224 -17.92 -8.51 7.88
N VAL A 225 -18.23 -7.56 7.03
CA VAL A 225 -18.43 -7.77 5.59
C VAL A 225 -17.16 -7.31 4.86
N MET A 226 -16.62 -8.16 4.01
CA MET A 226 -15.48 -7.85 3.13
C MET A 226 -15.97 -7.86 1.68
N PRO A 227 -16.24 -6.70 1.07
CA PRO A 227 -16.74 -6.62 -0.30
C PRO A 227 -15.71 -7.14 -1.30
N SER A 228 -16.13 -8.03 -2.19
CA SER A 228 -15.26 -8.62 -3.22
C SER A 228 -15.24 -7.85 -4.53
N GLU A 229 -16.21 -6.95 -4.74
CA GLU A 229 -16.34 -6.18 -5.96
C GLU A 229 -15.19 -5.17 -6.09
N VAL A 230 -14.61 -5.11 -7.28
CA VAL A 230 -13.71 -4.05 -7.72
C VAL A 230 -14.55 -3.02 -8.46
N TRP A 231 -14.49 -1.78 -8.00
CA TRP A 231 -15.19 -0.66 -8.61
C TRP A 231 -14.21 0.24 -9.37
N ARG A 232 -14.57 0.62 -10.59
CA ARG A 232 -13.90 1.61 -11.42
C ARG A 232 -14.75 2.86 -11.47
N TYR A 233 -14.18 3.99 -11.12
CA TYR A 233 -14.80 5.31 -11.29
C TYR A 233 -14.29 5.96 -12.58
N ASP A 234 -15.24 6.45 -13.37
CA ASP A 234 -15.03 7.24 -14.58
C ASP A 234 -15.27 8.72 -14.24
N PRO A 235 -14.21 9.57 -14.19
CA PRO A 235 -14.34 10.98 -13.83
C PRO A 235 -15.20 11.81 -14.77
N GLU A 236 -15.17 11.51 -16.08
CA GLU A 236 -15.92 12.25 -17.10
C GLU A 236 -17.41 12.01 -16.95
N LYS A 237 -17.79 10.75 -16.70
CA LYS A 237 -19.19 10.37 -16.51
C LYS A 237 -19.69 10.58 -15.08
N ASN A 238 -18.80 10.86 -14.13
CA ASN A 238 -19.09 10.87 -12.71
C ASN A 238 -19.85 9.62 -12.26
N ALA A 239 -19.37 8.45 -12.66
CA ALA A 239 -20.08 7.20 -12.46
C ALA A 239 -19.14 6.04 -12.12
N TRP A 240 -19.64 5.12 -11.28
CA TRP A 240 -18.97 3.89 -10.92
C TRP A 240 -19.47 2.72 -11.78
N GLN A 241 -18.55 1.84 -12.14
CA GLN A 241 -18.81 0.61 -12.89
C GLN A 241 -18.10 -0.55 -12.21
N ALA A 242 -18.71 -1.75 -12.25
CA ALA A 242 -18.04 -2.95 -11.80
C ALA A 242 -16.87 -3.28 -12.74
N ALA A 243 -15.69 -3.54 -12.16
CA ALA A 243 -14.46 -3.89 -12.87
C ALA A 243 -13.96 -5.30 -12.50
N GLY A 244 -14.86 -6.18 -12.08
CA GLY A 244 -14.58 -7.55 -11.70
C GLY A 244 -14.70 -7.78 -10.18
N LYS A 245 -14.13 -8.91 -9.75
CA LYS A 245 -14.09 -9.32 -8.35
C LYS A 245 -12.67 -9.65 -7.93
N LEU A 246 -12.42 -9.56 -6.63
CA LEU A 246 -11.15 -10.01 -6.05
C LEU A 246 -10.99 -11.52 -6.25
N PRO A 247 -9.77 -12.02 -6.52
CA PRO A 247 -9.53 -13.43 -6.67
C PRO A 247 -9.60 -14.13 -5.30
N PRO A 248 -9.93 -15.42 -5.24
CA PRO A 248 -9.81 -16.20 -4.01
C PRO A 248 -8.33 -16.36 -3.60
N HIS A 249 -8.11 -16.78 -2.36
CA HIS A 249 -6.81 -17.36 -1.98
C HIS A 249 -6.62 -18.71 -2.68
N GLU A 250 -5.36 -19.10 -2.87
CA GLU A 250 -5.07 -20.40 -3.48
C GLU A 250 -5.76 -21.55 -2.71
N GLY A 251 -6.42 -22.42 -3.45
CA GLY A 251 -7.18 -23.54 -2.89
C GLY A 251 -8.50 -23.16 -2.24
N GLN A 252 -8.92 -21.89 -2.36
CA GLN A 252 -10.21 -21.42 -1.85
C GLN A 252 -11.14 -20.99 -3.01
N THR A 253 -12.43 -20.93 -2.73
CA THR A 253 -13.45 -20.49 -3.69
C THR A 253 -13.97 -19.08 -3.38
N GLU A 254 -13.94 -18.71 -2.10
CA GLU A 254 -14.42 -17.40 -1.66
C GLU A 254 -13.39 -16.30 -1.97
N PRO A 255 -13.84 -15.16 -2.50
CA PRO A 255 -12.98 -14.01 -2.75
C PRO A 255 -12.30 -13.52 -1.47
N ARG A 256 -11.06 -13.02 -1.61
CA ARG A 256 -10.32 -12.42 -0.49
C ARG A 256 -10.81 -11.02 -0.15
N GLY A 257 -10.55 -10.55 1.08
CA GLY A 257 -11.00 -9.25 1.56
C GLY A 257 -10.05 -8.08 1.28
N LEU A 258 -8.73 -8.31 1.17
CA LEU A 258 -7.68 -7.29 1.02
C LEU A 258 -7.70 -6.21 2.13
N VAL A 259 -8.08 -6.55 3.34
CA VAL A 259 -8.11 -5.60 4.46
C VAL A 259 -6.68 -5.27 4.90
N GLY A 260 -6.37 -3.99 5.01
CA GLY A 260 -5.02 -3.52 5.38
C GLY A 260 -3.95 -3.77 4.33
N ALA A 261 -4.32 -4.22 3.12
CA ALA A 261 -3.45 -4.29 1.95
C ALA A 261 -3.16 -2.91 1.38
N SER A 262 -2.17 -2.82 0.51
CA SER A 262 -1.83 -1.59 -0.21
C SER A 262 -1.65 -1.89 -1.71
N GLY A 263 -1.90 -0.90 -2.57
CA GLY A 263 -1.79 -1.06 -4.01
C GLY A 263 -1.03 0.07 -4.69
N ALA A 264 -0.46 -0.25 -5.86
CA ALA A 264 0.28 0.71 -6.68
C ALA A 264 0.01 0.45 -8.17
N ALA A 265 -0.09 1.51 -8.96
CA ALA A 265 -0.16 1.39 -10.42
C ALA A 265 1.21 1.13 -11.02
N LEU A 266 1.27 0.26 -12.02
CA LEU A 266 2.42 0.04 -12.88
C LEU A 266 2.46 1.06 -14.02
N PRO A 267 3.64 1.32 -14.63
CA PRO A 267 3.75 2.21 -15.79
C PRO A 267 2.93 1.77 -17.00
N ASP A 268 2.65 0.46 -17.14
CA ASP A 268 1.84 -0.11 -18.21
C ASP A 268 0.34 -0.12 -17.93
N GLY A 269 -0.09 0.45 -16.82
CA GLY A 269 -1.49 0.59 -16.44
C GLY A 269 -2.04 -0.53 -15.57
N ARG A 270 -1.33 -1.64 -15.37
CA ARG A 270 -1.73 -2.70 -14.43
C ARG A 270 -1.65 -2.22 -12.98
N ILE A 271 -2.35 -2.90 -12.08
CA ILE A 271 -2.39 -2.58 -10.66
C ILE A 271 -1.77 -3.73 -9.86
N LEU A 272 -0.77 -3.40 -9.05
CA LEU A 272 -0.22 -4.32 -8.05
C LEU A 272 -0.93 -4.14 -6.71
N VAL A 273 -1.17 -5.25 -6.01
CA VAL A 273 -1.72 -5.25 -4.64
C VAL A 273 -0.93 -6.27 -3.81
N GLY A 274 -0.51 -5.86 -2.62
CA GLY A 274 0.25 -6.71 -1.72
C GLY A 274 -0.04 -6.43 -0.25
N GLY A 275 0.30 -7.40 0.61
CA GLY A 275 0.06 -7.35 2.04
C GLY A 275 -1.39 -7.63 2.43
N GLY A 276 -1.73 -7.20 3.64
CA GLY A 276 -3.06 -7.38 4.22
C GLY A 276 -3.12 -8.52 5.25
N VAL A 277 -4.23 -8.54 5.96
CA VAL A 277 -4.49 -9.50 7.04
C VAL A 277 -5.03 -10.84 6.50
N CYS A 278 -5.07 -11.85 7.34
CA CYS A 278 -5.84 -13.08 7.09
C CYS A 278 -7.32 -12.81 7.38
N ASP A 279 -8.17 -12.94 6.37
CA ASP A 279 -9.59 -12.57 6.41
C ASP A 279 -10.36 -13.23 7.55
N SER A 280 -10.17 -14.54 7.76
CA SER A 280 -10.90 -15.28 8.80
C SER A 280 -10.51 -14.81 10.20
N LEU A 281 -9.21 -14.69 10.48
CA LEU A 281 -8.72 -14.26 11.79
C LEU A 281 -9.09 -12.80 12.07
N PHE A 282 -9.03 -11.95 11.05
CA PHE A 282 -9.44 -10.55 11.20
C PHE A 282 -10.95 -10.44 11.48
N ARG A 283 -11.78 -11.18 10.73
CA ARG A 283 -13.23 -11.22 10.95
C ARG A 283 -13.57 -11.65 12.36
N GLU A 284 -12.96 -12.73 12.86
CA GLU A 284 -13.17 -13.19 14.22
C GLU A 284 -12.82 -12.13 15.26
N ALA A 285 -11.69 -11.43 15.05
CA ALA A 285 -11.23 -10.40 15.98
C ALA A 285 -12.18 -9.19 16.03
N VAL A 286 -12.57 -8.63 14.87
CA VAL A 286 -13.42 -7.42 14.83
C VAL A 286 -14.87 -7.72 15.22
N GLU A 287 -15.32 -8.98 15.14
CA GLU A 287 -16.60 -9.46 15.65
C GLU A 287 -16.56 -9.86 17.13
N GLY A 288 -15.43 -9.62 17.84
CA GLY A 288 -15.28 -9.92 19.25
C GLY A 288 -15.11 -11.41 19.57
N ARG A 289 -14.81 -12.27 18.58
CA ARG A 289 -14.64 -13.71 18.71
C ARG A 289 -13.18 -14.17 18.74
N GLY A 290 -12.22 -13.25 18.73
CA GLY A 290 -10.77 -13.54 18.66
C GLY A 290 -10.19 -14.18 19.94
N GLY A 291 -10.91 -14.16 21.06
CA GLY A 291 -10.44 -14.69 22.34
C GLY A 291 -9.47 -13.75 23.08
N ALA A 292 -9.23 -14.04 24.37
CA ALA A 292 -8.41 -13.20 25.24
C ALA A 292 -6.92 -13.16 24.81
N ASP A 293 -6.43 -14.22 24.20
CA ASP A 293 -5.03 -14.35 23.78
C ASP A 293 -4.77 -13.86 22.36
N TYR A 294 -5.79 -13.29 21.68
CA TYR A 294 -5.68 -12.86 20.28
C TYR A 294 -4.43 -12.04 20.00
N LEU A 295 -4.05 -11.09 20.86
CA LEU A 295 -2.88 -10.24 20.66
C LEU A 295 -1.54 -10.89 21.05
N ARG A 296 -1.56 -12.09 21.65
CA ARG A 296 -0.37 -12.75 22.22
C ARG A 296 0.29 -13.78 21.29
N HIS A 297 -0.36 -14.18 20.21
CA HIS A 297 0.17 -15.14 19.26
C HIS A 297 1.42 -14.63 18.53
N SER A 298 2.22 -15.53 17.97
CA SER A 298 3.36 -15.18 17.11
C SER A 298 2.89 -14.52 15.81
N ALA A 299 3.76 -13.76 15.14
CA ALA A 299 3.42 -13.13 13.87
C ALA A 299 2.97 -14.17 12.81
N ALA A 300 3.61 -15.33 12.76
CA ALA A 300 3.27 -16.39 11.82
C ALA A 300 1.83 -16.93 12.01
N TRP A 301 1.29 -16.90 13.23
CA TRP A 301 -0.07 -17.35 13.50
C TRP A 301 -1.12 -16.51 12.79
N TYR A 302 -0.88 -15.18 12.63
CA TYR A 302 -1.83 -14.26 11.98
C TYR A 302 -1.90 -14.44 10.47
N ARG A 303 -0.94 -15.10 9.85
CA ARG A 303 -0.94 -15.44 8.42
C ARG A 303 -1.22 -14.23 7.53
N PHE A 304 -0.57 -13.09 7.81
CA PHE A 304 -0.66 -11.93 6.95
C PHE A 304 -0.19 -12.27 5.53
N SER A 305 -0.86 -11.73 4.54
CA SER A 305 -0.64 -12.10 3.14
C SER A 305 0.74 -11.70 2.64
N SER A 306 1.50 -12.65 2.13
CA SER A 306 2.75 -12.44 1.38
C SER A 306 2.54 -12.39 -0.13
N ASP A 307 1.31 -12.55 -0.61
CA ASP A 307 0.95 -12.56 -2.03
C ASP A 307 1.20 -11.17 -2.65
N LEU A 308 1.77 -11.15 -3.85
CA LEU A 308 1.76 -10.01 -4.74
C LEU A 308 0.83 -10.32 -5.91
N LEU A 309 -0.27 -9.60 -5.96
CA LEU A 309 -1.29 -9.74 -6.98
C LEU A 309 -1.13 -8.66 -8.04
N CYS A 310 -1.42 -9.01 -9.28
CA CYS A 310 -1.47 -8.09 -10.41
C CYS A 310 -2.83 -8.15 -11.07
N MET A 311 -3.51 -7.03 -11.15
CA MET A 311 -4.77 -6.87 -11.88
C MET A 311 -4.51 -6.20 -13.23
N ASP A 312 -5.07 -6.74 -14.27
CA ASP A 312 -5.22 -6.07 -15.56
C ASP A 312 -6.56 -5.31 -15.59
N PRO A 313 -6.56 -3.97 -15.60
CA PRO A 313 -7.78 -3.18 -15.57
C PRO A 313 -8.65 -3.30 -16.84
N LEU A 314 -8.07 -3.73 -17.96
CA LEU A 314 -8.79 -3.88 -19.23
C LEU A 314 -9.65 -5.13 -19.24
N SER A 315 -9.11 -6.23 -18.72
CA SER A 315 -9.79 -7.53 -18.68
C SER A 315 -10.44 -7.83 -17.33
N GLY A 316 -10.08 -7.13 -16.26
CA GLY A 316 -10.48 -7.44 -14.89
C GLY A 316 -9.81 -8.71 -14.33
N GLN A 317 -8.84 -9.29 -15.05
CA GLN A 317 -8.18 -10.52 -14.66
C GLN A 317 -7.08 -10.28 -13.63
N TRP A 318 -6.92 -11.24 -12.72
CA TRP A 318 -5.91 -11.23 -11.68
C TRP A 318 -4.87 -12.33 -11.91
N THR A 319 -3.61 -12.01 -11.61
CA THR A 319 -2.49 -12.95 -11.61
C THR A 319 -1.76 -12.85 -10.28
N LEU A 320 -1.49 -13.99 -9.64
CA LEU A 320 -0.54 -14.08 -8.53
C LEU A 320 0.86 -14.07 -9.15
N LEU A 321 1.63 -13.00 -8.89
CA LEU A 321 3.02 -12.88 -9.39
C LEU A 321 3.99 -13.73 -8.58
N GLY A 322 3.72 -13.91 -7.30
CA GLY A 322 4.53 -14.68 -6.36
C GLY A 322 4.25 -14.30 -4.91
N ARG A 323 5.11 -14.79 -4.01
CA ARG A 323 5.04 -14.56 -2.57
C ARG A 323 6.36 -14.06 -2.03
N TRP A 324 6.30 -12.96 -1.31
CA TRP A 324 7.46 -12.35 -0.65
C TRP A 324 7.17 -12.13 0.83
N PRO A 325 7.95 -12.74 1.74
CA PRO A 325 7.73 -12.59 3.19
C PRO A 325 7.66 -11.14 3.65
N GLU A 326 8.37 -10.24 2.98
CA GLU A 326 8.41 -8.82 3.29
C GLU A 326 7.09 -8.10 2.98
N LEU A 327 6.21 -8.71 2.19
CA LEU A 327 4.84 -8.22 1.96
C LEU A 327 3.87 -8.63 3.08
N ALA A 328 4.22 -9.63 3.91
CA ALA A 328 3.34 -10.16 4.96
C ALA A 328 3.15 -9.15 6.09
N ARG A 329 2.50 -8.03 5.79
CA ARG A 329 2.20 -6.94 6.72
C ARG A 329 0.90 -6.23 6.37
N ALA A 330 0.27 -5.62 7.38
CA ALA A 330 -0.91 -4.79 7.22
C ALA A 330 -0.58 -3.32 7.52
N GLY A 331 -1.31 -2.38 6.90
CA GLY A 331 -1.11 -0.95 7.11
C GLY A 331 0.30 -0.47 6.75
N GLY A 332 1.03 -1.22 5.92
CA GLY A 332 2.23 -0.76 5.22
C GLY A 332 1.84 -0.09 3.90
N MET A 333 2.81 0.56 3.25
CA MET A 333 2.57 1.26 1.98
C MET A 333 3.31 0.60 0.84
N LEU A 334 2.56 0.11 -0.15
CA LEU A 334 3.07 -0.36 -1.43
C LEU A 334 3.12 0.81 -2.39
N LEU A 335 4.30 1.11 -2.92
CA LEU A 335 4.54 2.28 -3.76
C LEU A 335 5.37 1.87 -4.98
N CYS A 336 5.06 2.44 -6.15
CA CYS A 336 5.78 2.16 -7.39
C CYS A 336 6.35 3.45 -7.98
N ARG A 337 7.66 3.46 -8.29
CA ARG A 337 8.34 4.57 -8.97
C ARG A 337 9.64 4.11 -9.64
N ASN A 338 9.94 4.67 -10.82
CA ASN A 338 11.21 4.47 -11.53
C ASN A 338 11.58 2.98 -11.70
N ASN A 339 10.64 2.14 -12.10
CA ASN A 339 10.79 0.69 -12.24
C ASN A 339 11.12 -0.07 -10.94
N TRP A 340 10.80 0.51 -9.79
CA TRP A 340 10.92 -0.12 -8.49
C TRP A 340 9.58 -0.17 -7.78
N LEU A 341 9.31 -1.30 -7.12
CA LEU A 341 8.25 -1.48 -6.15
C LEU A 341 8.84 -1.38 -4.75
N PHE A 342 8.19 -0.63 -3.87
CA PHE A 342 8.58 -0.47 -2.48
C PHE A 342 7.48 -0.97 -1.57
N MET A 343 7.85 -1.69 -0.50
CA MET A 343 7.00 -1.92 0.66
C MET A 343 7.64 -1.24 1.86
N ALA A 344 6.97 -0.24 2.40
CA ALA A 344 7.47 0.55 3.51
C ALA A 344 6.69 0.28 4.78
N VAL A 345 7.40 -0.02 5.86
CA VAL A 345 6.94 -0.19 7.25
C VAL A 345 5.68 -1.08 7.37
N GLY A 346 4.86 -0.88 8.39
CA GLY A 346 3.61 -1.62 8.57
C GLY A 346 3.60 -2.49 9.82
N GLU A 347 2.57 -3.30 9.93
CA GLU A 347 2.28 -4.15 11.07
C GLU A 347 2.51 -5.62 10.72
N LEU A 348 3.33 -6.33 11.50
CA LEU A 348 3.62 -7.76 11.33
C LEU A 348 2.57 -8.66 12.00
N LYS A 349 1.93 -8.13 13.02
CA LYS A 349 0.78 -8.68 13.72
C LYS A 349 0.09 -7.55 14.47
N PRO A 350 -1.16 -7.70 14.91
CA PRO A 350 -1.85 -6.66 15.67
C PRO A 350 -1.00 -6.13 16.83
N GLY A 351 -0.71 -4.82 16.82
CA GLY A 351 0.08 -4.17 17.86
C GLY A 351 1.59 -4.20 17.68
N VAL A 352 2.15 -4.91 16.69
CA VAL A 352 3.61 -5.01 16.46
C VAL A 352 3.97 -4.51 15.06
N ARG A 353 4.82 -3.49 14.98
CA ARG A 353 5.23 -2.83 13.75
C ARG A 353 6.64 -3.27 13.31
N THR A 354 7.02 -2.83 12.12
CA THR A 354 8.36 -3.03 11.57
C THR A 354 8.89 -1.74 10.95
N PRO A 355 10.17 -1.40 11.16
CA PRO A 355 10.82 -0.29 10.48
C PRO A 355 11.32 -0.65 9.08
N GLN A 356 11.21 -1.91 8.67
CA GLN A 356 11.77 -2.40 7.41
C GLN A 356 11.17 -1.71 6.20
N VAL A 357 12.03 -1.39 5.25
CA VAL A 357 11.68 -0.90 3.92
C VAL A 357 12.39 -1.76 2.88
N THR A 358 11.63 -2.37 2.00
CA THR A 358 12.13 -3.27 0.97
C THR A 358 11.78 -2.74 -0.40
N ALA A 359 12.70 -2.87 -1.36
CA ALA A 359 12.50 -2.49 -2.74
C ALA A 359 12.80 -3.68 -3.68
N TRP A 360 12.01 -3.81 -4.73
CA TRP A 360 12.19 -4.81 -5.79
C TRP A 360 12.21 -4.13 -7.15
N PRO A 361 13.15 -4.51 -8.05
CA PRO A 361 13.01 -4.14 -9.45
C PRO A 361 11.73 -4.74 -10.03
N LEU A 362 10.93 -3.95 -10.75
CA LEU A 362 9.68 -4.45 -11.34
C LEU A 362 9.92 -5.60 -12.31
N GLU A 363 11.00 -5.56 -13.07
CA GLU A 363 11.38 -6.63 -14.00
C GLU A 363 11.49 -7.98 -13.29
N THR A 364 12.13 -8.03 -12.13
CA THR A 364 12.27 -9.26 -11.33
C THR A 364 10.91 -9.82 -10.91
N LEU A 365 10.01 -8.95 -10.45
CA LEU A 365 8.67 -9.35 -10.00
C LEU A 365 7.79 -9.86 -11.15
N LEU A 366 7.86 -9.20 -12.30
CA LEU A 366 7.04 -9.54 -13.47
C LEU A 366 7.54 -10.80 -14.19
N ASN A 367 8.88 -11.04 -14.21
CA ASN A 367 9.46 -12.23 -14.80
C ASN A 367 9.26 -13.48 -13.93
N ALA A 368 9.20 -13.37 -12.61
CA ALA A 368 8.89 -14.48 -11.72
C ALA A 368 7.55 -15.14 -12.07
N ALA A 369 6.54 -14.36 -12.42
CA ALA A 369 5.24 -14.85 -12.86
C ALA A 369 5.27 -15.57 -14.22
N ALA A 370 6.17 -15.22 -15.11
CA ALA A 370 6.33 -15.86 -16.41
C ALA A 370 7.01 -17.23 -16.30
N ALA A 371 7.89 -17.42 -15.31
CA ALA A 371 8.59 -18.67 -15.06
C ALA A 371 7.74 -19.72 -14.30
N SER A 372 6.61 -19.30 -13.73
CA SER A 372 5.69 -20.17 -12.95
C SER A 372 4.51 -20.72 -13.77
N LYS A 373 4.44 -20.39 -15.07
CA LYS A 373 3.50 -20.91 -16.06
C LYS A 373 4.17 -21.98 -16.92
#